data_ffb8dca63dae73065d57d621ed3d5206
#
_entry.id   ffb8dca63dae73065d57d621ed3d5206
#
_cell.length_a   1.000
_cell.length_b   1.000
_cell.length_c   1.000
_cell.angle_alpha   90.00
_cell.angle_beta   90.00
_cell.angle_gamma   90.00
#
_symmetry.space_group_name_H-M   'P 1'
#
loop_
_entity.id
_entity.type
_entity.pdbx_description
1 polymer ?
#
loop_
_entity_poly.entity_id
_entity_poly.type
_entity_poly.pdbx_seq_one_letter_code
_entity_poly.pdbx_strand_id
1 'polypeptide(L)'
;MLSKKLHEAMNAQINAELWSAYLYLSMSMDAEAKGLKGVANWFYVQFQEEQDHARIFMNYILSRDAEVKLLPIEEVRTAWTSPLEMFQDTLVHEKEVTAMINNLAAIAAEDKDYASSNMLVWFVDEQVEELSLIHISEPTRPISIS
;
A
#
# COMPACT_ATOMS: atom_id res chain seq x y z
N MET A 1 23.58 -9.57 -5.17
CA MET A 1 22.58 -9.70 -6.25
C MET A 1 21.26 -10.20 -5.70
N LEU A 2 20.16 -9.63 -6.14
CA LEU A 2 18.83 -10.12 -5.75
C LEU A 2 18.59 -11.52 -6.32
N SER A 3 17.99 -12.42 -5.51
CA SER A 3 17.55 -13.69 -6.05
C SER A 3 16.43 -13.45 -7.05
N LYS A 4 16.22 -14.38 -7.97
CA LYS A 4 15.14 -14.28 -8.94
C LYS A 4 13.79 -14.17 -8.25
N LYS A 5 13.57 -14.97 -7.21
CA LYS A 5 12.33 -14.96 -6.45
C LYS A 5 12.06 -13.62 -5.79
N LEU A 6 13.08 -13.02 -5.14
CA LEU A 6 12.94 -11.73 -4.49
C LEU A 6 12.72 -10.60 -5.51
N HIS A 7 13.47 -10.64 -6.61
CA HIS A 7 13.34 -9.67 -7.69
C HIS A 7 11.92 -9.65 -8.28
N GLU A 8 11.39 -10.82 -8.59
CA GLU A 8 10.02 -10.94 -9.11
C GLU A 8 8.99 -10.45 -8.08
N ALA A 9 9.16 -10.81 -6.81
CA ALA A 9 8.24 -10.38 -5.75
C ALA A 9 8.30 -8.87 -5.51
N MET A 10 9.47 -8.26 -5.62
CA MET A 10 9.59 -6.79 -5.48
C MET A 10 8.95 -6.05 -6.66
N ASN A 11 9.08 -6.56 -7.88
CA ASN A 11 8.37 -5.97 -9.02
C ASN A 11 6.86 -6.12 -8.88
N ALA A 12 6.38 -7.25 -8.35
CA ALA A 12 4.97 -7.42 -8.02
C ALA A 12 4.52 -6.43 -6.94
N GLN A 13 5.39 -6.14 -5.98
CA GLN A 13 5.09 -5.16 -4.94
C GLN A 13 4.94 -3.75 -5.50
N ILE A 14 5.79 -3.35 -6.45
CA ILE A 14 5.65 -2.06 -7.13
C ILE A 14 4.26 -1.97 -7.76
N ASN A 15 3.82 -3.02 -8.44
CA ASN A 15 2.51 -3.05 -9.06
C ASN A 15 1.40 -2.92 -8.02
N ALA A 16 1.52 -3.62 -6.89
CA ALA A 16 0.54 -3.54 -5.81
C ALA A 16 0.46 -2.14 -5.20
N GLU A 17 1.60 -1.47 -5.01
CA GLU A 17 1.63 -0.11 -4.48
C GLU A 17 1.01 0.89 -5.46
N LEU A 18 1.28 0.75 -6.76
CA LEU A 18 0.67 1.60 -7.78
C LEU A 18 -0.83 1.36 -7.91
N TRP A 19 -1.26 0.10 -7.80
CA TRP A 19 -2.69 -0.21 -7.78
C TRP A 19 -3.37 0.39 -6.55
N SER A 20 -2.72 0.32 -5.39
CA SER A 20 -3.21 0.95 -4.17
C SER A 20 -3.37 2.46 -4.36
N ALA A 21 -2.37 3.10 -4.95
CA ALA A 21 -2.43 4.53 -5.25
C ALA A 21 -3.65 4.85 -6.11
N TYR A 22 -3.88 4.07 -7.15
CA TYR A 22 -5.00 4.26 -8.07
C TYR A 22 -6.34 4.07 -7.37
N LEU A 23 -6.44 3.05 -6.50
CA LEU A 23 -7.63 2.81 -5.69
C LEU A 23 -7.93 4.02 -4.79
N TYR A 24 -6.93 4.54 -4.10
CA TYR A 24 -7.12 5.67 -3.19
C TYR A 24 -7.44 6.95 -3.94
N LEU A 25 -6.89 7.13 -5.13
CA LEU A 25 -7.28 8.24 -6.00
C LEU A 25 -8.76 8.12 -6.39
N SER A 26 -9.22 6.92 -6.73
CA SER A 26 -10.62 6.66 -7.04
C SER A 26 -11.54 6.99 -5.87
N MET A 27 -11.16 6.55 -4.66
CA MET A 27 -11.90 6.88 -3.44
C MET A 27 -11.95 8.38 -3.18
N SER A 28 -10.82 9.07 -3.39
CA SER A 28 -10.73 10.53 -3.24
C SER A 28 -11.68 11.24 -4.19
N MET A 29 -11.71 10.83 -5.46
CA MET A 29 -12.58 11.44 -6.46
C MET A 29 -14.06 11.18 -6.17
N ASP A 30 -14.41 9.99 -5.74
CA ASP A 30 -15.78 9.67 -5.36
C ASP A 30 -16.24 10.49 -4.15
N ALA A 31 -15.38 10.61 -3.14
CA ALA A 31 -15.66 11.44 -1.95
C ALA A 31 -15.79 12.92 -2.32
N GLU A 32 -14.92 13.43 -3.19
CA GLU A 32 -14.97 14.82 -3.65
C GLU A 32 -16.28 15.12 -4.39
N ALA A 33 -16.73 14.19 -5.24
CA ALA A 33 -17.99 14.33 -5.97
C ALA A 33 -19.19 14.40 -5.03
N LYS A 34 -19.09 13.82 -3.86
CA LYS A 34 -20.15 13.83 -2.84
C LYS A 34 -20.02 14.97 -1.83
N GLY A 35 -19.05 15.86 -2.01
CA GLY A 35 -18.80 16.96 -1.11
C GLY A 35 -18.14 16.57 0.22
N LEU A 36 -17.60 15.37 0.32
CA LEU A 36 -16.93 14.87 1.53
C LEU A 36 -15.45 15.24 1.52
N LYS A 37 -15.17 16.52 1.72
CA LYS A 37 -13.83 17.09 1.50
C LYS A 37 -12.76 16.52 2.43
N GLY A 38 -13.08 16.26 3.69
CA GLY A 38 -12.13 15.68 4.62
C GLY A 38 -11.73 14.26 4.25
N VAL A 39 -12.72 13.45 3.86
CA VAL A 39 -12.50 12.08 3.40
C VAL A 39 -11.69 12.09 2.10
N ALA A 40 -12.07 12.95 1.17
CA ALA A 40 -11.38 13.10 -0.11
C ALA A 40 -9.89 13.44 0.09
N ASN A 41 -9.61 14.39 1.00
CA ASN A 41 -8.25 14.79 1.29
C ASN A 41 -7.44 13.64 1.93
N TRP A 42 -8.06 12.92 2.85
CA TRP A 42 -7.40 11.79 3.50
C TRP A 42 -6.95 10.75 2.47
N PHE A 43 -7.82 10.38 1.54
CA PHE A 43 -7.49 9.42 0.50
C PHE A 43 -6.51 9.98 -0.54
N TYR A 44 -6.56 11.27 -0.81
CA TYR A 44 -5.57 11.87 -1.71
C TYR A 44 -4.15 11.82 -1.14
N VAL A 45 -4.02 12.04 0.17
CA VAL A 45 -2.75 11.87 0.87
C VAL A 45 -2.28 10.42 0.79
N GLN A 46 -3.18 9.47 0.98
CA GLN A 46 -2.87 8.04 0.83
C GLN A 46 -2.40 7.71 -0.58
N PHE A 47 -3.04 8.27 -1.59
CA PHE A 47 -2.63 8.13 -2.97
C PHE A 47 -1.17 8.59 -3.16
N GLN A 48 -0.82 9.74 -2.63
CA GLN A 48 0.55 10.27 -2.73
C GLN A 48 1.56 9.36 -2.01
N GLU A 49 1.21 8.90 -0.82
CA GLU A 49 2.09 8.01 -0.04
C GLU A 49 2.36 6.69 -0.77
N GLU A 50 1.35 6.10 -1.39
CA GLU A 50 1.53 4.86 -2.14
C GLU A 50 2.43 5.02 -3.35
N GLN A 51 2.40 6.18 -4.00
CA GLN A 51 3.34 6.50 -5.08
C GLN A 51 4.78 6.54 -4.54
N ASP A 52 4.98 7.13 -3.37
CA ASP A 52 6.28 7.19 -2.72
C ASP A 52 6.78 5.79 -2.36
N HIS A 53 5.90 4.91 -1.86
CA HIS A 53 6.24 3.51 -1.56
C HIS A 53 6.72 2.79 -2.82
N ALA A 54 5.99 2.92 -3.92
CA ALA A 54 6.39 2.32 -5.19
C ALA A 54 7.78 2.81 -5.61
N ARG A 55 8.04 4.11 -5.45
CA ARG A 55 9.32 4.70 -5.81
C ARG A 55 10.48 4.15 -4.98
N ILE A 56 10.25 3.92 -3.69
CA ILE A 56 11.27 3.33 -2.82
C ILE A 56 11.68 1.95 -3.34
N PHE A 57 10.71 1.10 -3.70
CA PHE A 57 11.00 -0.21 -4.28
C PHE A 57 11.73 -0.11 -5.62
N MET A 58 11.30 0.80 -6.49
CA MET A 58 11.97 1.03 -7.79
C MET A 58 13.44 1.39 -7.58
N ASN A 59 13.70 2.35 -6.71
CA ASN A 59 15.06 2.81 -6.43
C ASN A 59 15.90 1.69 -5.83
N TYR A 60 15.33 0.87 -4.96
CA TYR A 60 16.05 -0.24 -4.35
C TYR A 60 16.44 -1.29 -5.39
N ILE A 61 15.51 -1.70 -6.25
CA ILE A 61 15.79 -2.67 -7.30
C ILE A 61 16.92 -2.17 -8.20
N LEU A 62 16.85 -0.90 -8.60
CA LEU A 62 17.89 -0.29 -9.44
C LEU A 62 19.23 -0.25 -8.73
N SER A 63 19.26 0.03 -7.42
CA SER A 63 20.48 0.05 -6.61
C SER A 63 21.15 -1.33 -6.51
N ARG A 64 20.38 -2.39 -6.75
CA ARG A 64 20.87 -3.77 -6.73
C ARG A 64 21.19 -4.28 -8.13
N ASP A 65 21.33 -3.37 -9.10
CA ASP A 65 21.65 -3.67 -10.51
C ASP A 65 20.62 -4.62 -11.17
N ALA A 66 19.36 -4.51 -10.74
CA ALA A 66 18.26 -5.29 -11.30
C ALA A 66 17.29 -4.37 -12.04
N GLU A 67 16.42 -4.96 -12.84
CA GLU A 67 15.47 -4.20 -13.66
C GLU A 67 14.13 -4.02 -12.97
N VAL A 68 13.59 -2.80 -13.10
CA VAL A 68 12.20 -2.52 -12.74
C VAL A 68 11.33 -2.90 -13.93
N LYS A 69 10.35 -3.77 -13.69
CA LYS A 69 9.39 -4.20 -14.70
C LYS A 69 8.01 -3.75 -14.31
N LEU A 70 7.46 -2.78 -15.04
CA LEU A 70 6.11 -2.29 -14.78
C LEU A 70 5.09 -3.25 -15.39
N LEU A 71 4.14 -3.68 -14.57
CA LEU A 71 3.07 -4.58 -14.97
C LEU A 71 1.79 -3.77 -15.19
N PRO A 72 0.81 -4.32 -15.94
CA PRO A 72 -0.49 -3.65 -16.08
C PRO A 72 -1.14 -3.42 -14.72
N ILE A 73 -1.72 -2.22 -14.54
CA ILE A 73 -2.47 -1.91 -13.33
C ILE A 73 -3.92 -2.27 -13.60
N GLU A 74 -4.46 -3.18 -12.79
CA GLU A 74 -5.85 -3.63 -12.91
C GLU A 74 -6.83 -2.50 -12.61
N GLU A 75 -8.07 -2.66 -13.07
CA GLU A 75 -9.11 -1.68 -12.79
C GLU A 75 -9.39 -1.59 -11.30
N VAL A 76 -9.91 -0.44 -10.87
CA VAL A 76 -10.31 -0.21 -9.49
C VAL A 76 -11.80 0.10 -9.42
N ARG A 77 -12.39 -0.17 -8.27
CA ARG A 77 -13.75 0.25 -7.96
C ARG A 77 -13.86 1.76 -8.04
N THR A 78 -14.99 2.29 -8.47
CA THR A 78 -15.18 3.73 -8.72
C THR A 78 -16.30 4.38 -7.91
N ALA A 79 -17.08 3.60 -7.17
CA ALA A 79 -18.18 4.14 -6.37
C ALA A 79 -18.37 3.38 -5.07
N TRP A 80 -18.68 4.12 -4.02
CA TRP A 80 -18.95 3.60 -2.68
C TRP A 80 -20.21 4.25 -2.15
N THR A 81 -20.91 3.57 -1.25
CA THR A 81 -22.16 4.08 -0.68
C THR A 81 -21.91 5.02 0.50
N SER A 82 -20.76 4.92 1.16
CA SER A 82 -20.46 5.69 2.36
C SER A 82 -18.96 5.73 2.64
N PRO A 83 -18.49 6.69 3.46
CA PRO A 83 -17.12 6.68 3.95
C PRO A 83 -16.76 5.40 4.69
N LEU A 84 -17.69 4.83 5.47
CA LEU A 84 -17.45 3.57 6.16
C LEU A 84 -17.06 2.47 5.18
N GLU A 85 -17.78 2.36 4.09
CA GLU A 85 -17.50 1.35 3.07
C GLU A 85 -16.12 1.55 2.45
N MET A 86 -15.72 2.81 2.22
CA MET A 86 -14.37 3.12 1.75
C MET A 86 -13.31 2.64 2.72
N PHE A 87 -13.49 2.93 4.02
CA PHE A 87 -12.52 2.52 5.04
C PHE A 87 -12.49 0.99 5.23
N GLN A 88 -13.63 0.33 5.10
CA GLN A 88 -13.69 -1.13 5.16
C GLN A 88 -12.90 -1.77 4.00
N ASP A 89 -13.08 -1.27 2.79
CA ASP A 89 -12.33 -1.74 1.61
C ASP A 89 -10.84 -1.48 1.79
N THR A 90 -10.49 -0.31 2.32
CA THR A 90 -9.10 0.06 2.58
C THR A 90 -8.46 -0.89 3.59
N LEU A 91 -9.18 -1.22 4.66
CA LEU A 91 -8.67 -2.13 5.67
C LEU A 91 -8.40 -3.52 5.09
N VAL A 92 -9.34 -4.06 4.31
CA VAL A 92 -9.17 -5.36 3.63
C VAL A 92 -7.94 -5.31 2.73
N HIS A 93 -7.82 -4.25 1.93
CA HIS A 93 -6.71 -4.10 1.00
C HIS A 93 -5.35 -3.97 1.73
N GLU A 94 -5.28 -3.15 2.77
CA GLU A 94 -4.02 -2.97 3.52
C GLU A 94 -3.58 -4.24 4.25
N LYS A 95 -4.50 -5.09 4.64
CA LYS A 95 -4.16 -6.41 5.18
C LYS A 95 -3.49 -7.29 4.12
N GLU A 96 -3.95 -7.21 2.88
CA GLU A 96 -3.32 -7.93 1.76
C GLU A 96 -1.92 -7.39 1.48
N VAL A 97 -1.75 -6.07 1.48
CA VAL A 97 -0.45 -5.42 1.29
C VAL A 97 0.51 -5.83 2.42
N THR A 98 0.02 -5.86 3.65
CA THR A 98 0.81 -6.30 4.80
C THR A 98 1.31 -7.74 4.62
N ALA A 99 0.43 -8.63 4.12
CA ALA A 99 0.82 -10.01 3.84
C ALA A 99 1.90 -10.07 2.76
N MET A 100 1.81 -9.23 1.72
CA MET A 100 2.81 -9.15 0.66
C MET A 100 4.17 -8.67 1.20
N ILE A 101 4.17 -7.64 2.04
CA ILE A 101 5.39 -7.12 2.67
C ILE A 101 6.03 -8.19 3.55
N ASN A 102 5.23 -8.89 4.35
CA ASN A 102 5.72 -9.97 5.20
C ASN A 102 6.32 -11.11 4.36
N ASN A 103 5.73 -11.41 3.21
CA ASN A 103 6.26 -12.40 2.28
C ASN A 103 7.64 -11.96 1.73
N LEU A 104 7.80 -10.69 1.38
CA LEU A 104 9.09 -10.17 0.95
C LEU A 104 10.14 -10.32 2.05
N ALA A 105 9.78 -9.99 3.29
CA ALA A 105 10.67 -10.13 4.43
C ALA A 105 11.09 -11.59 4.64
N ALA A 106 10.15 -12.52 4.48
CA ALA A 106 10.42 -13.96 4.59
C ALA A 106 11.39 -14.44 3.50
N ILE A 107 11.20 -14.00 2.26
CA ILE A 107 12.08 -14.36 1.15
C ILE A 107 13.49 -13.81 1.39
N ALA A 108 13.60 -12.55 1.80
CA ALA A 108 14.89 -11.92 2.08
C ALA A 108 15.64 -12.65 3.19
N ALA A 109 14.93 -13.07 4.25
CA ALA A 109 15.51 -13.83 5.36
C ALA A 109 16.00 -15.21 4.89
N GLU A 110 15.19 -15.90 4.11
CA GLU A 110 15.55 -17.21 3.56
C GLU A 110 16.78 -17.11 2.65
N ASP A 111 16.86 -16.05 1.84
CA ASP A 111 18.00 -15.79 0.97
C ASP A 111 19.24 -15.30 1.72
N LYS A 112 19.09 -14.97 3.01
CA LYS A 112 20.14 -14.30 3.79
C LYS A 112 20.60 -13.00 3.13
N ASP A 113 19.67 -12.32 2.47
CA ASP A 113 19.90 -11.02 1.84
C ASP A 113 19.69 -9.93 2.88
N TYR A 114 20.75 -9.65 3.63
CA TYR A 114 20.66 -8.74 4.77
C TYR A 114 20.35 -7.31 4.36
N ALA A 115 20.81 -6.89 3.19
CA ALA A 115 20.51 -5.56 2.68
C ALA A 115 19.01 -5.41 2.40
N SER A 116 18.40 -6.43 1.79
CA SER A 116 16.95 -6.44 1.53
C SER A 116 16.16 -6.53 2.84
N SER A 117 16.59 -7.37 3.76
CA SER A 117 15.96 -7.46 5.09
C SER A 117 15.95 -6.11 5.79
N ASN A 118 17.07 -5.39 5.74
CA ASN A 118 17.20 -4.09 6.38
C ASN A 118 16.30 -3.03 5.70
N MET A 119 16.26 -3.02 4.39
CA MET A 119 15.39 -2.12 3.63
C MET A 119 13.91 -2.37 3.95
N LEU A 120 13.52 -3.62 4.10
CA LEU A 120 12.12 -4.01 4.35
C LEU A 120 11.63 -3.70 5.77
N VAL A 121 12.52 -3.51 6.73
CA VAL A 121 12.14 -3.17 8.11
C VAL A 121 11.22 -1.95 8.14
N TRP A 122 11.55 -0.92 7.38
CA TRP A 122 10.73 0.29 7.32
C TRP A 122 9.30 -0.02 6.85
N PHE A 123 9.16 -0.88 5.83
CA PHE A 123 7.85 -1.25 5.30
C PHE A 123 7.04 -2.11 6.28
N VAL A 124 7.70 -3.00 7.01
CA VAL A 124 7.03 -3.80 8.05
C VAL A 124 6.45 -2.87 9.12
N ASP A 125 7.24 -1.92 9.60
CA ASP A 125 6.81 -0.95 10.60
C ASP A 125 5.71 -0.04 10.05
N GLU A 126 5.86 0.43 8.82
CA GLU A 126 4.88 1.30 8.16
C GLU A 126 3.51 0.62 8.05
N GLN A 127 3.49 -0.67 7.72
CA GLN A 127 2.23 -1.40 7.62
C GLN A 127 1.51 -1.55 8.97
N VAL A 128 2.24 -1.69 10.05
CA VAL A 128 1.65 -1.70 11.38
C VAL A 128 0.99 -0.35 11.66
N GLU A 129 1.67 0.74 11.32
CA GLU A 129 1.16 2.10 11.49
C GLU A 129 -0.06 2.37 10.61
N GLU A 130 -0.01 1.95 9.35
CA GLU A 130 -1.10 2.11 8.39
C GLU A 130 -2.38 1.41 8.88
N LEU A 131 -2.27 0.18 9.31
CA LEU A 131 -3.42 -0.57 9.84
C LEU A 131 -3.99 0.10 11.08
N SER A 132 -3.14 0.63 11.95
CA SER A 132 -3.56 1.34 13.15
C SER A 132 -4.30 2.63 12.81
N LEU A 133 -3.80 3.40 11.85
CA LEU A 133 -4.42 4.64 11.39
C LEU A 133 -5.80 4.41 10.79
N ILE A 134 -5.95 3.39 9.97
CA ILE A 134 -7.22 3.05 9.35
C ILE A 134 -8.24 2.67 10.41
N HIS A 135 -7.83 1.90 11.39
CA HIS A 135 -8.68 1.48 12.49
C HIS A 135 -9.18 2.67 13.30
N ILE A 136 -8.31 3.66 13.56
CA ILE A 136 -8.66 4.87 14.29
C ILE A 136 -9.55 5.79 13.46
N SER A 137 -9.33 5.85 12.17
CA SER A 137 -10.03 6.76 11.24
C SER A 137 -11.41 6.26 10.82
N GLU A 138 -11.78 5.04 11.17
CA GLU A 138 -13.07 4.46 10.79
C GLU A 138 -14.21 5.29 11.40
N PRO A 139 -15.07 5.92 10.58
CA PRO A 139 -16.00 6.95 11.05
C PRO A 139 -17.13 6.43 11.92
N THR A 140 -17.37 5.14 11.96
CA THR A 140 -18.47 4.55 12.73
C THR A 140 -18.00 3.69 13.88
N ARG A 141 -16.76 3.91 14.33
CA ARG A 141 -16.29 3.16 15.50
C ARG A 141 -17.10 3.52 16.72
N PRO A 142 -17.81 2.57 17.31
CA PRO A 142 -18.70 2.87 18.44
C PRO A 142 -17.95 3.34 19.68
N ILE A 143 -16.75 2.89 19.85
CA ILE A 143 -15.96 3.25 21.01
C ILE A 143 -15.72 4.74 21.15
N SER A 144 -15.71 5.45 20.04
CA SER A 144 -15.46 6.88 20.05
C SER A 144 -16.56 7.65 20.76
N ILE A 145 -17.66 7.00 21.03
CA ILE A 145 -18.82 7.63 21.65
C ILE A 145 -18.77 7.61 23.17
N SER A 146 -18.03 6.70 23.70
CA SER A 146 -17.98 6.52 25.15
C SER A 146 -17.34 7.68 25.87
#